data_647ce5d8422db535d7b921b9fe7d24fb
#
_entry.id   647ce5d8422db535d7b921b9fe7d24fb
#
_cell.length_a   1.000
_cell.length_b   1.000
_cell.length_c   1.000
_cell.angle_alpha   90.00
_cell.angle_beta   90.00
_cell.angle_gamma   90.00
#
_symmetry.space_group_name_H-M   'P 1'
#
loop_
_entity.id
_entity.type
_entity.pdbx_description
1 polymer ?
#
loop_
_entity_poly.entity_id
_entity_poly.type
_entity_poly.pdbx_seq_one_letter_code
_entity_poly.pdbx_strand_id
1 'polypeptide(L)'
;MGLDCSGCPVRDRAACSVLTMDERDSLARAGRSRKLRRGDLLFAAGDENAACATLLKGALKVTSIDEQGTERILAIVHPAGFVGELFTPFAHHDVVALTDSELCVFPRSEIARAVDKHPRLAQALLRRSQEELLQSRELLALSGRRSASAKVAGLLLGLAEAASESSCHAANEFELPLTRGEIAGMLGLTIETVSRALTKFERDGVIRRKGARGIEVVDPARLGALAEDAEG
;
A
#
# COMPACT_ATOMS: atom_id res chain seq x y z
N MET A 1 11.28 23.08 -1.31
CA MET A 1 12.54 22.32 -1.31
C MET A 1 12.45 21.31 -2.44
N GLY A 2 13.40 21.30 -3.38
CA GLY A 2 13.38 20.33 -4.49
C GLY A 2 13.57 18.89 -3.99
N LEU A 3 13.22 17.91 -4.82
CA LEU A 3 13.40 16.51 -4.50
C LEU A 3 14.87 16.12 -4.57
N ASP A 4 15.35 15.35 -3.59
CA ASP A 4 16.65 14.69 -3.65
C ASP A 4 16.48 13.25 -4.12
N CYS A 5 16.77 13.00 -5.41
CA CYS A 5 16.68 11.67 -5.99
C CYS A 5 17.93 10.81 -5.72
N SER A 6 19.04 11.39 -5.26
CA SER A 6 20.28 10.66 -4.96
C SER A 6 20.14 9.82 -3.69
N GLY A 7 19.48 10.35 -2.66
CA GLY A 7 19.20 9.68 -1.38
C GLY A 7 17.81 9.02 -1.31
N CYS A 8 17.12 8.84 -2.44
CA CYS A 8 15.75 8.32 -2.43
C CYS A 8 15.67 6.85 -1.98
N PRO A 9 14.91 6.51 -0.91
CA PRO A 9 14.86 5.16 -0.36
C PRO A 9 14.19 4.13 -1.29
N VAL A 10 13.43 4.59 -2.27
CA VAL A 10 12.73 3.73 -3.24
C VAL A 10 13.27 3.87 -4.67
N ARG A 11 14.48 4.45 -4.82
CA ARG A 11 15.07 4.80 -6.11
C ARG A 11 15.09 3.65 -7.11
N ASP A 12 15.37 2.44 -6.65
CA ASP A 12 15.56 1.27 -7.51
C ASP A 12 14.27 0.46 -7.70
N ARG A 13 13.20 0.82 -6.97
CA ARG A 13 11.89 0.13 -6.99
C ARG A 13 10.76 0.97 -7.58
N ALA A 14 10.81 2.29 -7.47
CA ALA A 14 9.75 3.18 -7.99
C ALA A 14 9.74 3.22 -9.54
N ALA A 15 8.63 3.66 -10.14
CA ALA A 15 8.51 3.75 -11.59
C ALA A 15 9.61 4.61 -12.23
N CYS A 16 10.12 5.64 -11.53
CA CYS A 16 11.23 6.47 -12.00
C CYS A 16 12.59 5.75 -11.99
N SER A 17 12.70 4.51 -11.51
CA SER A 17 13.95 3.71 -11.52
C SER A 17 14.51 3.52 -12.93
N VAL A 18 13.65 3.47 -13.92
CA VAL A 18 14.03 3.29 -15.33
C VAL A 18 14.60 4.54 -16.00
N LEU A 19 14.53 5.69 -15.35
CA LEU A 19 15.08 6.96 -15.85
C LEU A 19 16.57 7.08 -15.52
N THR A 20 17.32 7.71 -16.41
CA THR A 20 18.72 8.12 -16.12
C THR A 20 18.76 9.19 -15.02
N MET A 21 19.95 9.50 -14.49
CA MET A 21 20.09 10.55 -13.49
C MET A 21 19.60 11.90 -13.98
N ASP A 22 20.02 12.33 -15.18
CA ASP A 22 19.62 13.62 -15.77
C ASP A 22 18.11 13.72 -16.00
N GLU A 23 17.48 12.62 -16.43
CA GLU A 23 16.02 12.54 -16.63
C GLU A 23 15.27 12.60 -15.31
N ARG A 24 15.76 11.91 -14.25
CA ARG A 24 15.23 12.01 -12.89
C ARG A 24 15.35 13.41 -12.33
N ASP A 25 16.52 14.05 -12.49
CA ASP A 25 16.77 15.41 -12.03
C ASP A 25 15.86 16.41 -12.75
N SER A 26 15.58 16.16 -14.03
CA SER A 26 14.61 16.96 -14.77
C SER A 26 13.20 16.82 -14.17
N LEU A 27 12.77 15.60 -13.87
CA LEU A 27 11.47 15.34 -13.22
C LEU A 27 11.46 15.89 -11.79
N ALA A 28 12.54 15.73 -11.04
CA ALA A 28 12.68 16.20 -9.65
C ALA A 28 12.50 17.72 -9.50
N ARG A 29 12.92 18.50 -10.51
CA ARG A 29 12.73 19.97 -10.52
C ARG A 29 11.25 20.37 -10.55
N ALA A 30 10.38 19.56 -11.15
CA ALA A 30 8.94 19.80 -11.20
C ALA A 30 8.21 19.25 -9.98
N GLY A 31 8.84 18.36 -9.23
CA GLY A 31 8.28 17.69 -8.08
C GLY A 31 8.55 18.42 -6.77
N ARG A 32 7.79 18.03 -5.75
CA ARG A 32 7.97 18.49 -4.37
C ARG A 32 7.82 17.35 -3.38
N SER A 33 8.54 17.41 -2.27
CA SER A 33 8.32 16.53 -1.12
C SER A 33 7.05 16.94 -0.37
N ARG A 34 6.24 15.96 0.03
CA ARG A 34 5.07 16.15 0.90
C ARG A 34 5.16 15.14 2.05
N LYS A 35 4.93 15.63 3.26
CA LYS A 35 4.78 14.79 4.46
C LYS A 35 3.31 14.78 4.85
N LEU A 36 2.83 13.62 5.22
CA LEU A 36 1.48 13.41 5.73
C LEU A 36 1.58 12.75 7.10
N ARG A 37 0.71 13.17 8.00
CA ARG A 37 0.45 12.45 9.27
C ARG A 37 -0.61 11.40 9.02
N ARG A 38 -0.65 10.38 9.87
CA ARG A 38 -1.75 9.42 9.87
C ARG A 38 -3.11 10.12 9.83
N GLY A 39 -3.98 9.71 8.91
CA GLY A 39 -5.31 10.26 8.70
C GLY A 39 -5.37 11.46 7.75
N ASP A 40 -4.22 12.03 7.36
CA ASP A 40 -4.22 13.11 6.37
C ASP A 40 -4.66 12.62 4.99
N LEU A 41 -5.49 13.42 4.34
CA LEU A 41 -5.96 13.19 2.98
C LEU A 41 -4.92 13.69 1.97
N LEU A 42 -4.53 12.82 1.04
CA LEU A 42 -3.66 13.19 -0.09
C LEU A 42 -4.47 13.66 -1.28
N PHE A 43 -5.45 12.88 -1.69
CA PHE A 43 -6.40 13.15 -2.78
C PHE A 43 -7.81 12.85 -2.30
N ALA A 44 -8.78 13.69 -2.65
CA ALA A 44 -10.20 13.47 -2.37
C ALA A 44 -10.94 12.99 -3.62
N ALA A 45 -11.84 12.05 -3.46
CA ALA A 45 -12.74 11.62 -4.53
C ALA A 45 -13.57 12.81 -5.03
N GLY A 46 -13.66 12.98 -6.34
CA GLY A 46 -14.35 14.09 -7.00
C GLY A 46 -13.52 15.35 -7.18
N ASP A 47 -12.36 15.49 -6.55
CA ASP A 47 -11.45 16.60 -6.80
C ASP A 47 -10.79 16.51 -8.19
N GLU A 48 -10.40 17.67 -8.74
CA GLU A 48 -9.61 17.71 -9.98
C GLU A 48 -8.29 16.97 -9.80
N ASN A 49 -7.99 16.10 -10.74
CA ASN A 49 -6.82 15.24 -10.75
C ASN A 49 -5.57 16.01 -11.20
N ALA A 50 -5.12 16.94 -10.37
CA ALA A 50 -4.04 17.88 -10.69
C ALA A 50 -2.64 17.32 -10.45
N ALA A 51 -2.50 16.26 -9.64
CA ALA A 51 -1.20 15.75 -9.21
C ALA A 51 -1.16 14.21 -9.13
N CYS A 52 0.06 13.68 -9.23
CA CYS A 52 0.38 12.28 -8.94
C CYS A 52 1.48 12.23 -7.88
N ALA A 53 1.61 11.11 -7.20
CA ALA A 53 2.63 10.95 -6.17
C ALA A 53 3.25 9.55 -6.18
N THR A 54 4.49 9.47 -5.68
CA THR A 54 5.15 8.20 -5.34
C THR A 54 5.38 8.18 -3.84
N LEU A 55 4.97 7.11 -3.18
CA LEU A 55 5.18 6.92 -1.75
C LEU A 55 6.66 6.53 -1.49
N LEU A 56 7.33 7.27 -0.62
CA LEU A 56 8.73 7.02 -0.23
C LEU A 56 8.81 6.21 1.06
N LYS A 57 8.01 6.58 2.05
CA LYS A 57 7.92 5.93 3.37
C LYS A 57 6.49 5.96 3.87
N GLY A 58 6.14 5.00 4.72
CA GLY A 58 4.83 4.87 5.32
C GLY A 58 3.91 3.97 4.53
N ALA A 59 2.61 4.17 4.70
CA ALA A 59 1.55 3.44 4.01
C ALA A 59 0.36 4.37 3.76
N LEU A 60 -0.29 4.21 2.61
CA LEU A 60 -1.55 4.89 2.29
C LEU A 60 -2.64 3.85 2.05
N LYS A 61 -3.89 4.24 2.22
CA LYS A 61 -5.06 3.49 1.77
C LYS A 61 -5.77 4.24 0.65
N VAL A 62 -6.27 3.49 -0.31
CA VAL A 62 -7.25 3.96 -1.30
C VAL A 62 -8.61 3.52 -0.80
N THR A 63 -9.55 4.46 -0.67
CA THR A 63 -10.85 4.17 -0.09
C THR A 63 -12.01 4.69 -0.93
N SER A 64 -13.15 4.04 -0.78
CA SER A 64 -14.44 4.48 -1.30
C SER A 64 -15.41 4.60 -0.13
N ILE A 65 -16.29 5.58 -0.17
CA ILE A 65 -17.38 5.76 0.80
C ILE A 65 -18.68 5.37 0.10
N ASP A 66 -19.44 4.45 0.68
CA ASP A 66 -20.75 4.06 0.15
C ASP A 66 -21.84 5.09 0.52
N GLU A 67 -23.05 4.91 -0.03
CA GLU A 67 -24.19 5.80 0.21
C GLU A 67 -24.59 5.90 1.68
N GLN A 68 -24.21 4.90 2.51
CA GLN A 68 -24.46 4.89 3.94
C GLN A 68 -23.34 5.56 4.75
N GLY A 69 -22.30 6.09 4.08
CA GLY A 69 -21.15 6.72 4.71
C GLY A 69 -20.11 5.71 5.24
N THR A 70 -20.19 4.44 4.86
CA THR A 70 -19.25 3.41 5.30
C THR A 70 -18.00 3.46 4.42
N GLU A 71 -16.86 3.68 5.04
CA GLU A 71 -15.56 3.62 4.35
C GLU A 71 -15.18 2.17 4.05
N ARG A 72 -14.77 1.92 2.80
CA ARG A 72 -14.20 0.64 2.34
C ARG A 72 -12.79 0.83 1.83
N ILE A 73 -11.84 0.09 2.36
CA ILE A 73 -10.46 0.07 1.86
C ILE A 73 -10.42 -0.82 0.62
N LEU A 74 -10.01 -0.23 -0.50
CA LEU A 74 -9.90 -0.89 -1.81
C LEU A 74 -8.49 -1.40 -2.08
N ALA A 75 -7.47 -0.66 -1.59
CA ALA A 75 -6.07 -1.01 -1.72
C ALA A 75 -5.23 -0.39 -0.62
N ILE A 76 -4.07 -0.99 -0.35
CA ILE A 76 -3.00 -0.43 0.49
C ILE A 76 -1.83 -0.13 -0.43
N VAL A 77 -1.35 1.12 -0.36
CA VAL A 77 -0.17 1.56 -1.12
C VAL A 77 1.05 1.49 -0.22
N HIS A 78 2.05 0.76 -0.67
CA HIS A 78 3.33 0.58 0.01
C HIS A 78 4.43 1.45 -0.62
N PRO A 79 5.62 1.60 0.01
CA PRO A 79 6.73 2.34 -0.56
C PRO A 79 7.10 1.88 -1.97
N ALA A 80 7.39 2.83 -2.86
CA ALA A 80 7.53 2.76 -4.29
C ALA A 80 6.20 2.72 -5.08
N GLY A 81 5.04 2.58 -4.42
CA GLY A 81 3.72 2.67 -5.05
C GLY A 81 3.47 4.06 -5.65
N PHE A 82 2.77 4.08 -6.76
CA PHE A 82 2.37 5.30 -7.47
C PHE A 82 0.88 5.54 -7.24
N VAL A 83 0.51 6.77 -6.91
CA VAL A 83 -0.89 7.17 -6.71
C VAL A 83 -1.21 8.40 -7.52
N GLY A 84 -2.44 8.46 -8.02
CA GLY A 84 -2.95 9.49 -8.91
C GLY A 84 -3.30 8.90 -10.28
N GLU A 85 -4.29 9.49 -10.91
CA GLU A 85 -4.88 8.98 -12.15
C GLU A 85 -4.51 9.89 -13.31
N LEU A 86 -3.66 9.40 -14.23
CA LEU A 86 -3.13 10.22 -15.34
C LEU A 86 -4.17 10.57 -16.41
N PHE A 87 -5.18 9.70 -16.62
CA PHE A 87 -6.04 9.75 -17.78
C PHE A 87 -7.49 10.15 -17.46
N THR A 88 -7.79 10.46 -16.21
CA THR A 88 -9.11 10.90 -15.77
C THR A 88 -9.08 12.36 -15.27
N PRO A 89 -10.12 13.16 -15.50
CA PRO A 89 -10.14 14.55 -15.06
C PRO A 89 -10.31 14.70 -13.55
N PHE A 90 -10.97 13.73 -12.90
CA PHE A 90 -11.27 13.77 -11.47
C PHE A 90 -10.80 12.48 -10.79
N ALA A 91 -10.40 12.58 -9.53
CA ALA A 91 -10.06 11.43 -8.69
C ALA A 91 -11.30 10.59 -8.38
N HIS A 92 -11.22 9.27 -8.54
CA HIS A 92 -12.35 8.38 -8.26
C HIS A 92 -12.43 7.97 -6.80
N HIS A 93 -11.31 8.02 -6.06
CA HIS A 93 -11.19 7.49 -4.73
C HIS A 93 -10.42 8.44 -3.82
N ASP A 94 -10.71 8.37 -2.52
CA ASP A 94 -9.88 9.03 -1.52
C ASP A 94 -8.56 8.28 -1.35
N VAL A 95 -7.48 9.03 -1.15
CA VAL A 95 -6.17 8.48 -0.80
C VAL A 95 -5.76 9.09 0.54
N VAL A 96 -5.69 8.25 1.58
CA VAL A 96 -5.49 8.68 2.97
C VAL A 96 -4.25 8.00 3.56
N ALA A 97 -3.50 8.74 4.37
CA ALA A 97 -2.32 8.20 5.06
C ALA A 97 -2.72 7.24 6.19
N LEU A 98 -2.27 5.98 6.12
CA LEU A 98 -2.41 4.98 7.18
C LEU A 98 -1.36 5.14 8.29
N THR A 99 -0.21 5.69 7.94
CA THR A 99 0.89 6.00 8.86
C THR A 99 1.46 7.37 8.49
N ASP A 100 2.33 7.91 9.33
CA ASP A 100 3.15 9.05 8.93
C ASP A 100 3.92 8.68 7.68
N SER A 101 3.75 9.48 6.63
CA SER A 101 4.18 9.14 5.27
C SER A 101 4.95 10.28 4.61
N GLU A 102 5.90 9.91 3.74
CA GLU A 102 6.66 10.84 2.91
C GLU A 102 6.47 10.51 1.44
N LEU A 103 6.24 11.53 0.61
CA LEU A 103 5.94 11.35 -0.80
C LEU A 103 6.74 12.33 -1.68
N CYS A 104 7.00 11.90 -2.91
CA CYS A 104 7.28 12.79 -4.04
C CYS A 104 5.96 13.09 -4.75
N VAL A 105 5.57 14.35 -4.85
CA VAL A 105 4.34 14.79 -5.53
C VAL A 105 4.72 15.59 -6.76
N PHE A 106 4.11 15.28 -7.89
CA PHE A 106 4.35 15.89 -9.18
C PHE A 106 3.04 16.42 -9.77
N PRO A 107 3.04 17.57 -10.46
CA PRO A 107 1.91 17.94 -11.32
C PRO A 107 1.63 16.83 -12.32
N ARG A 108 0.34 16.49 -12.53
CA ARG A 108 -0.07 15.46 -13.51
C ARG A 108 0.50 15.74 -14.91
N SER A 109 0.49 17.00 -15.33
CA SER A 109 1.03 17.41 -16.62
C SER A 109 2.52 17.12 -16.80
N GLU A 110 3.30 17.16 -15.71
CA GLU A 110 4.73 16.85 -15.76
C GLU A 110 4.97 15.35 -15.92
N ILE A 111 4.19 14.53 -15.21
CA ILE A 111 4.25 13.07 -15.38
C ILE A 111 3.78 12.69 -16.80
N ALA A 112 2.70 13.28 -17.31
CA ALA A 112 2.24 13.04 -18.68
C ALA A 112 3.33 13.36 -19.71
N ARG A 113 3.96 14.55 -19.61
CA ARG A 113 5.09 14.92 -20.48
C ARG A 113 6.29 13.98 -20.36
N ALA A 114 6.61 13.53 -19.15
CA ALA A 114 7.70 12.58 -18.93
C ALA A 114 7.39 11.21 -19.55
N VAL A 115 6.14 10.75 -19.48
CA VAL A 115 5.65 9.51 -20.10
C VAL A 115 5.78 9.59 -21.62
N ASP A 116 5.33 10.70 -22.23
CA ASP A 116 5.43 10.92 -23.67
C ASP A 116 6.90 10.93 -24.15
N LYS A 117 7.77 11.56 -23.37
CA LYS A 117 9.20 11.69 -23.69
C LYS A 117 10.00 10.39 -23.45
N HIS A 118 9.60 9.59 -22.47
CA HIS A 118 10.32 8.41 -22.02
C HIS A 118 9.41 7.18 -21.98
N PRO A 119 9.21 6.45 -23.11
CA PRO A 119 8.30 5.29 -23.18
C PRO A 119 8.55 4.21 -22.12
N ARG A 120 9.82 4.06 -21.69
CA ARG A 120 10.17 3.14 -20.58
C ARG A 120 9.50 3.52 -19.26
N LEU A 121 9.23 4.81 -19.01
CA LEU A 121 8.48 5.25 -17.83
C LEU A 121 7.02 4.80 -17.93
N ALA A 122 6.40 4.90 -19.10
CA ALA A 122 5.06 4.37 -19.35
C ALA A 122 4.98 2.86 -19.03
N GLN A 123 5.97 2.08 -19.51
CA GLN A 123 6.04 0.65 -19.23
C GLN A 123 6.22 0.36 -17.72
N ALA A 124 7.03 1.16 -17.03
CA ALA A 124 7.21 1.00 -15.58
C ALA A 124 5.92 1.34 -14.80
N LEU A 125 5.21 2.39 -15.19
CA LEU A 125 3.90 2.74 -14.61
C LEU A 125 2.85 1.65 -14.89
N LEU A 126 2.82 1.10 -16.11
CA LEU A 126 1.93 0.00 -16.44
C LEU A 126 2.19 -1.24 -15.58
N ARG A 127 3.47 -1.60 -15.35
CA ARG A 127 3.82 -2.70 -14.42
C ARG A 127 3.31 -2.42 -13.01
N ARG A 128 3.47 -1.18 -12.50
CA ARG A 128 2.93 -0.79 -11.20
C ARG A 128 1.42 -0.94 -11.12
N SER A 129 0.71 -0.48 -12.16
CA SER A 129 -0.76 -0.64 -12.21
C SER A 129 -1.17 -2.12 -12.23
N GLN A 130 -0.41 -2.99 -12.89
CA GLN A 130 -0.66 -4.43 -12.86
C GLN A 130 -0.42 -5.04 -11.47
N GLU A 131 0.65 -4.63 -10.77
CA GLU A 131 0.95 -5.05 -9.40
C GLU A 131 -0.16 -4.61 -8.44
N GLU A 132 -0.60 -3.36 -8.53
CA GLU A 132 -1.71 -2.83 -7.72
C GLU A 132 -3.04 -3.55 -8.00
N LEU A 133 -3.32 -3.84 -9.27
CA LEU A 133 -4.51 -4.61 -9.65
C LEU A 133 -4.46 -6.04 -9.07
N LEU A 134 -3.28 -6.68 -9.09
CA LEU A 134 -3.10 -8.01 -8.50
C LEU A 134 -3.37 -7.94 -6.99
N GLN A 135 -2.75 -6.99 -6.27
CA GLN A 135 -2.97 -6.79 -4.83
C GLN A 135 -4.45 -6.55 -4.49
N SER A 136 -5.16 -5.74 -5.30
CA SER A 136 -6.60 -5.51 -5.10
C SER A 136 -7.42 -6.79 -5.30
N ARG A 137 -7.05 -7.63 -6.28
CA ARG A 137 -7.69 -8.93 -6.51
C ARG A 137 -7.42 -9.92 -5.37
N GLU A 138 -6.20 -9.93 -4.84
CA GLU A 138 -5.84 -10.76 -3.68
C GLU A 138 -6.63 -10.33 -2.44
N LEU A 139 -6.76 -9.03 -2.19
CA LEU A 139 -7.59 -8.51 -1.11
C LEU A 139 -9.05 -8.92 -1.25
N LEU A 140 -9.60 -8.85 -2.46
CA LEU A 140 -10.95 -9.32 -2.75
C LEU A 140 -11.08 -10.83 -2.50
N ALA A 141 -10.10 -11.62 -2.93
CA ALA A 141 -10.07 -13.05 -2.69
C ALA A 141 -9.99 -13.39 -1.19
N LEU A 142 -9.21 -12.62 -0.41
CA LEU A 142 -9.16 -12.76 1.04
C LEU A 142 -10.53 -12.57 1.70
N SER A 143 -11.28 -11.57 1.25
CA SER A 143 -12.62 -11.31 1.82
C SER A 143 -13.62 -12.45 1.55
N GLY A 144 -13.41 -13.24 0.50
CA GLY A 144 -14.19 -14.42 0.14
C GLY A 144 -13.83 -15.72 0.88
N ARG A 145 -12.74 -15.76 1.63
CA ARG A 145 -12.33 -16.96 2.39
C ARG A 145 -13.34 -17.29 3.47
N ARG A 146 -13.47 -18.60 3.82
CA ARG A 146 -14.51 -19.08 4.75
C ARG A 146 -14.23 -18.70 6.19
N SER A 147 -12.99 -18.91 6.67
CA SER A 147 -12.68 -18.67 8.08
C SER A 147 -12.10 -17.26 8.31
N ALA A 148 -12.46 -16.67 9.45
CA ALA A 148 -11.90 -15.41 9.90
C ALA A 148 -10.38 -15.51 10.14
N SER A 149 -9.90 -16.68 10.60
CA SER A 149 -8.47 -16.96 10.77
C SER A 149 -7.74 -16.89 9.44
N ALA A 150 -8.26 -17.53 8.38
CA ALA A 150 -7.65 -17.52 7.05
C ALA A 150 -7.61 -16.10 6.46
N LYS A 151 -8.68 -15.32 6.63
CA LYS A 151 -8.71 -13.91 6.19
C LYS A 151 -7.60 -13.09 6.87
N VAL A 152 -7.50 -13.16 8.21
CA VAL A 152 -6.52 -12.39 8.98
C VAL A 152 -5.10 -12.89 8.70
N ALA A 153 -4.87 -14.21 8.63
CA ALA A 153 -3.56 -14.77 8.32
C ALA A 153 -3.07 -14.36 6.93
N GLY A 154 -3.95 -14.43 5.92
CA GLY A 154 -3.62 -13.99 4.55
C GLY A 154 -3.29 -12.50 4.48
N LEU A 155 -4.01 -11.65 5.21
CA LEU A 155 -3.67 -10.23 5.28
C LEU A 155 -2.30 -9.99 5.93
N LEU A 156 -1.99 -10.68 7.03
CA LEU A 156 -0.68 -10.55 7.69
C LEU A 156 0.47 -10.99 6.78
N LEU A 157 0.28 -12.06 6.00
CA LEU A 157 1.27 -12.50 5.01
C LEU A 157 1.50 -11.44 3.93
N GLY A 158 0.44 -10.93 3.31
CA GLY A 158 0.57 -9.89 2.29
C GLY A 158 1.27 -8.63 2.82
N LEU A 159 1.00 -8.24 4.08
CA LEU A 159 1.70 -7.12 4.71
C LEU A 159 3.17 -7.43 5.00
N ALA A 160 3.50 -8.66 5.41
CA ALA A 160 4.87 -9.10 5.62
C ALA A 160 5.66 -9.15 4.30
N GLU A 161 5.04 -9.59 3.21
CA GLU A 161 5.62 -9.57 1.86
C GLU A 161 5.88 -8.12 1.39
N ALA A 162 4.90 -7.24 1.56
CA ALA A 162 5.03 -5.83 1.19
C ALA A 162 6.07 -5.07 2.02
N ALA A 163 6.32 -5.48 3.26
CA ALA A 163 7.33 -4.91 4.14
C ALA A 163 8.74 -5.46 3.86
N SER A 164 8.87 -6.54 3.09
CA SER A 164 10.16 -7.16 2.79
C SER A 164 10.96 -6.33 1.79
N GLU A 165 12.26 -6.21 2.04
CA GLU A 165 13.24 -5.71 1.06
C GLU A 165 13.71 -6.81 0.09
N SER A 166 13.40 -8.07 0.38
CA SER A 166 13.73 -9.25 -0.42
C SER A 166 12.54 -9.69 -1.27
N SER A 167 12.80 -10.01 -2.53
CA SER A 167 11.78 -10.61 -3.41
C SER A 167 11.56 -12.11 -3.15
N CYS A 168 12.39 -12.74 -2.30
CA CYS A 168 12.39 -14.19 -2.12
C CYS A 168 11.69 -14.66 -0.84
N HIS A 169 11.47 -13.78 0.13
CA HIS A 169 10.81 -14.13 1.41
C HIS A 169 10.15 -12.91 2.04
N ALA A 170 9.06 -13.14 2.77
CA ALA A 170 8.37 -12.12 3.56
C ALA A 170 9.25 -11.60 4.71
N ALA A 171 8.99 -10.39 5.17
CA ALA A 171 9.65 -9.85 6.35
C ALA A 171 9.21 -10.63 7.60
N ASN A 172 10.17 -10.99 8.46
CA ASN A 172 9.86 -11.64 9.73
C ASN A 172 9.28 -10.66 10.76
N GLU A 173 9.52 -9.37 10.60
CA GLU A 173 9.01 -8.32 11.48
C GLU A 173 8.56 -7.12 10.66
N PHE A 174 7.37 -6.58 10.97
CA PHE A 174 6.82 -5.39 10.31
C PHE A 174 5.88 -4.62 11.25
N GLU A 175 5.64 -3.35 10.92
CA GLU A 175 4.61 -2.56 11.57
C GLU A 175 3.27 -2.75 10.85
N LEU A 176 2.23 -3.11 11.59
CA LEU A 176 0.86 -3.21 11.11
C LEU A 176 0.31 -1.80 10.86
N PRO A 177 0.12 -1.37 9.59
CA PRO A 177 -0.32 -0.01 9.30
C PRO A 177 -1.80 0.21 9.65
N LEU A 178 -2.57 -0.87 9.72
CA LEU A 178 -4.02 -0.90 9.93
C LEU A 178 -4.38 -1.02 11.41
N THR A 179 -5.47 -0.38 11.81
CA THR A 179 -6.16 -0.66 13.07
C THR A 179 -6.99 -1.94 12.93
N ARG A 180 -7.40 -2.52 14.08
CA ARG A 180 -8.31 -3.67 14.08
C ARG A 180 -9.65 -3.37 13.42
N GLY A 181 -10.12 -2.12 13.54
CA GLY A 181 -11.35 -1.66 12.87
C GLY A 181 -11.19 -1.60 11.35
N GLU A 182 -10.06 -1.07 10.86
CA GLU A 182 -9.74 -1.05 9.43
C GLU A 182 -9.60 -2.47 8.86
N ILE A 183 -8.94 -3.39 9.58
CA ILE A 183 -8.86 -4.81 9.21
C ILE A 183 -10.26 -5.44 9.16
N ALA A 184 -11.09 -5.17 10.17
CA ALA A 184 -12.45 -5.69 10.24
C ALA A 184 -13.29 -5.23 9.04
N GLY A 185 -13.28 -3.92 8.74
CA GLY A 185 -13.97 -3.35 7.58
C GLY A 185 -13.48 -3.93 6.25
N MET A 186 -12.17 -4.09 6.09
CA MET A 186 -11.53 -4.61 4.88
C MET A 186 -11.86 -6.09 4.61
N LEU A 187 -11.93 -6.91 5.67
CA LEU A 187 -12.16 -8.35 5.56
C LEU A 187 -13.63 -8.78 5.76
N GLY A 188 -14.55 -7.83 6.02
CA GLY A 188 -15.93 -8.12 6.33
C GLY A 188 -16.08 -8.90 7.64
N LEU A 189 -15.33 -8.50 8.69
CA LEU A 189 -15.34 -9.10 10.02
C LEU A 189 -15.76 -8.08 11.07
N THR A 190 -15.93 -8.52 12.32
CA THR A 190 -16.04 -7.62 13.46
C THR A 190 -14.68 -7.38 14.13
N ILE A 191 -14.53 -6.26 14.85
CA ILE A 191 -13.30 -5.93 15.58
C ILE A 191 -12.94 -7.03 16.59
N GLU A 192 -13.94 -7.60 17.26
CA GLU A 192 -13.79 -8.70 18.21
C GLU A 192 -13.25 -9.96 17.53
N THR A 193 -13.73 -10.26 16.33
CA THR A 193 -13.28 -11.42 15.55
C THR A 193 -11.83 -11.27 15.13
N VAL A 194 -11.44 -10.10 14.64
CA VAL A 194 -10.02 -9.78 14.33
C VAL A 194 -9.16 -9.90 15.59
N SER A 195 -9.61 -9.34 16.70
CA SER A 195 -8.88 -9.38 17.99
C SER A 195 -8.69 -10.80 18.48
N ARG A 196 -9.72 -11.66 18.37
CA ARG A 196 -9.64 -13.09 18.75
C ARG A 196 -8.66 -13.85 17.86
N ALA A 197 -8.68 -13.61 16.53
CA ALA A 197 -7.75 -14.24 15.61
C ALA A 197 -6.29 -13.90 15.95
N LEU A 198 -5.97 -12.61 16.12
CA LEU A 198 -4.63 -12.16 16.50
C LEU A 198 -4.17 -12.74 17.84
N THR A 199 -5.04 -12.80 18.84
CA THR A 199 -4.73 -13.39 20.16
C THR A 199 -4.53 -14.90 20.06
N LYS A 200 -5.31 -15.60 19.21
CA LYS A 200 -5.11 -17.02 18.92
C LYS A 200 -3.73 -17.25 18.29
N PHE A 201 -3.37 -16.49 17.25
CA PHE A 201 -2.08 -16.64 16.59
C PHE A 201 -0.90 -16.39 17.53
N GLU A 202 -1.01 -15.42 18.43
CA GLU A 202 0.02 -15.18 19.45
C GLU A 202 0.12 -16.30 20.47
N ARG A 203 -1.01 -16.78 21.01
CA ARG A 203 -1.06 -17.91 21.94
C ARG A 203 -0.49 -19.19 21.32
N ASP A 204 -0.78 -19.42 20.04
CA ASP A 204 -0.36 -20.61 19.30
C ASP A 204 1.07 -20.50 18.77
N GLY A 205 1.80 -19.40 19.10
CA GLY A 205 3.20 -19.16 18.74
C GLY A 205 3.44 -18.87 17.25
N VAL A 206 2.40 -18.51 16.50
CA VAL A 206 2.49 -18.21 15.07
C VAL A 206 3.05 -16.81 14.85
N ILE A 207 2.60 -15.85 15.67
CA ILE A 207 3.07 -14.47 15.69
C ILE A 207 3.43 -14.03 17.09
N ARG A 208 4.19 -12.94 17.20
CA ARG A 208 4.41 -12.18 18.45
C ARG A 208 4.10 -10.72 18.20
N ARG A 209 3.31 -10.11 19.07
CA ARG A 209 3.06 -8.67 19.02
C ARG A 209 4.16 -7.89 19.72
N LYS A 210 4.66 -6.83 19.09
CA LYS A 210 5.70 -5.94 19.64
C LYS A 210 5.14 -4.52 19.77
N GLY A 211 4.94 -4.06 20.99
CA GLY A 211 4.35 -2.74 21.23
C GLY A 211 2.92 -2.61 20.67
N ALA A 212 2.59 -1.42 20.18
CA ALA A 212 1.22 -1.11 19.72
C ALA A 212 0.88 -1.68 18.34
N ARG A 213 1.89 -1.81 17.46
CA ARG A 213 1.70 -2.11 16.02
C ARG A 213 2.70 -3.12 15.45
N GLY A 214 3.79 -3.43 16.15
CA GLY A 214 4.78 -4.39 15.67
C GLY A 214 4.20 -5.80 15.65
N ILE A 215 4.46 -6.51 14.56
CA ILE A 215 4.17 -7.94 14.39
C ILE A 215 5.47 -8.64 13.99
N GLU A 216 5.82 -9.66 14.74
CA GLU A 216 6.87 -10.62 14.40
C GLU A 216 6.19 -11.91 13.97
N VAL A 217 6.49 -12.40 12.77
CA VAL A 217 6.04 -13.70 12.28
C VAL A 217 7.03 -14.75 12.78
N VAL A 218 6.62 -15.51 13.80
CA VAL A 218 7.45 -16.51 14.47
C VAL A 218 7.49 -17.81 13.66
N ASP A 219 6.36 -18.20 13.08
CA ASP A 219 6.20 -19.40 12.25
C ASP A 219 5.52 -19.04 10.92
N PRO A 220 6.32 -18.66 9.88
CA PRO A 220 5.78 -18.31 8.57
C PRO A 220 5.04 -19.48 7.88
N ALA A 221 5.54 -20.71 8.05
CA ALA A 221 4.94 -21.88 7.42
C ALA A 221 3.53 -22.14 7.98
N ARG A 222 3.38 -22.06 9.29
CA ARG A 222 2.08 -22.21 9.94
C ARG A 222 1.14 -21.06 9.66
N LEU A 223 1.65 -19.81 9.55
CA LEU A 223 0.84 -18.67 9.13
C LEU A 223 0.33 -18.87 7.69
N GLY A 224 1.17 -19.39 6.78
CA GLY A 224 0.80 -19.78 5.42
C GLY A 224 -0.31 -20.82 5.39
N ALA A 225 -0.15 -21.92 6.13
CA ALA A 225 -1.16 -22.96 6.23
C ALA A 225 -2.52 -22.43 6.75
N LEU A 226 -2.49 -21.54 7.75
CA LEU A 226 -3.71 -20.88 8.24
C LEU A 226 -4.36 -19.97 7.19
N ALA A 227 -3.55 -19.35 6.32
CA ALA A 227 -4.03 -18.51 5.25
C ALA A 227 -4.69 -19.30 4.11
N GLU A 228 -4.26 -20.53 3.86
CA GLU A 228 -4.78 -21.38 2.78
C GLU A 228 -6.12 -22.06 3.10
N ASP A 229 -6.67 -21.82 4.31
CA ASP A 229 -7.93 -22.44 4.79
C ASP A 229 -7.87 -24.00 4.80
N ALA A 230 -6.69 -24.55 5.07
CA ALA A 230 -6.43 -26.00 5.09
C ALA A 230 -7.02 -26.71 6.35
N GLU A 231 -8.14 -26.23 6.88
CA GLU A 231 -8.92 -26.95 7.88
C GLU A 231 -10.27 -27.33 7.26
N GLY A 232 -10.32 -28.58 6.81
CA GLY A 232 -11.57 -29.30 6.54
C GLY A 232 -12.33 -29.62 7.82
#